data_ba7fd3207e15a8c899d74f641d04b921
#
_entry.id   ba7fd3207e15a8c899d74f641d04b921
#
_cell.length_a   1.000
_cell.length_b   1.000
_cell.length_c   1.000
_cell.angle_alpha   90.00
_cell.angle_beta   90.00
_cell.angle_gamma   90.00
#
_symmetry.space_group_name_H-M   'P 1'
#
loop_
_entity.id
_entity.type
_entity.pdbx_description
1 polymer ?
#
loop_
_entity_poly.entity_id
_entity_poly.type
_entity_poly.pdbx_seq_one_letter_code
_entity_poly.pdbx_strand_id
1 'polypeptide(L)'
;MPPPSSGGVHLVQMLNILEGWDLKGMGHNSAAYIHRLVETMRRAYADRSLYLGDPDFFPVPVAQLIDKGYAANLRKQINPETSSRSADIQPGLREVDRPVERSQQQPESTETTHFSTWDRWGNVVSNTYTLNFSYGSGISVASAGFLLNNEMDDFSSKPGFPNGYGLVGGIANGIQPGKRPLSSMTPTIVFNAEDEPMLATGSPGGSTIITIVMQMLLNVIEFDMNIAEATRAPRIHHQWLPDNIYYEPGLSEDSKAVLRDMGHILNDSTGRLGASQSIHRHIDGRLHGAADSRRHGAGAVAAESP
;
A
#
# COMPACT_ATOMS: atom_id res chain seq x y z
N MET A 1 5.25 -10.17 0.23
CA MET A 1 6.12 -9.85 1.40
C MET A 1 5.45 -10.33 2.68
N PRO A 2 6.03 -11.27 3.45
CA PRO A 2 5.45 -11.76 4.70
C PRO A 2 5.71 -10.79 5.88
N PRO A 3 5.03 -10.98 7.04
CA PRO A 3 5.39 -10.28 8.27
C PRO A 3 6.89 -10.47 8.63
N PRO A 4 7.55 -9.46 9.26
CA PRO A 4 6.96 -8.29 9.90
C PRO A 4 6.51 -7.18 8.94
N SER A 5 6.61 -7.32 7.60
CA SER A 5 5.94 -6.35 6.73
C SER A 5 4.44 -6.65 6.65
N SER A 6 3.63 -5.59 6.71
CA SER A 6 2.18 -5.67 6.51
C SER A 6 1.79 -5.82 5.04
N GLY A 7 2.75 -5.52 4.13
CA GLY A 7 2.45 -5.36 2.71
C GLY A 7 1.74 -6.53 2.06
N GLY A 8 2.26 -7.76 2.23
CA GLY A 8 1.66 -8.94 1.61
C GLY A 8 0.31 -9.30 2.20
N VAL A 9 0.18 -9.28 3.52
CA VAL A 9 -1.08 -9.61 4.21
C VAL A 9 -2.19 -8.64 3.80
N HIS A 10 -1.90 -7.33 3.82
CA HIS A 10 -2.90 -6.32 3.45
C HIS A 10 -3.24 -6.33 1.98
N LEU A 11 -2.26 -6.56 1.11
CA LEU A 11 -2.53 -6.69 -0.32
C LEU A 11 -3.54 -7.82 -0.59
N VAL A 12 -3.30 -9.01 -0.03
CA VAL A 12 -4.20 -10.16 -0.18
C VAL A 12 -5.56 -9.89 0.47
N GLN A 13 -5.59 -9.33 1.68
CA GLN A 13 -6.83 -8.96 2.36
C GLN A 13 -7.68 -8.00 1.53
N MET A 14 -7.09 -6.92 1.02
CA MET A 14 -7.81 -5.93 0.23
C MET A 14 -8.28 -6.51 -1.10
N LEU A 15 -7.47 -7.30 -1.80
CA LEU A 15 -7.88 -7.97 -3.03
C LEU A 15 -9.03 -8.95 -2.78
N ASN A 16 -9.00 -9.72 -1.69
CA ASN A 16 -10.10 -10.61 -1.31
C ASN A 16 -11.41 -9.85 -0.97
N ILE A 17 -11.33 -8.63 -0.43
CA ILE A 17 -12.51 -7.79 -0.24
C ILE A 17 -13.03 -7.29 -1.60
N LEU A 18 -12.14 -6.85 -2.48
CA LEU A 18 -12.47 -6.24 -3.77
C LEU A 18 -13.00 -7.25 -4.79
N GLU A 19 -12.56 -8.50 -4.77
CA GLU A 19 -12.96 -9.55 -5.75
C GLU A 19 -14.47 -9.79 -5.85
N GLY A 20 -15.25 -9.36 -4.89
CA GLY A 20 -16.71 -9.53 -4.87
C GLY A 20 -17.47 -8.48 -5.66
N TRP A 21 -16.80 -7.53 -6.32
CA TRP A 21 -17.41 -6.49 -7.13
C TRP A 21 -16.87 -6.51 -8.56
N ASP A 22 -17.71 -6.15 -9.51
CA ASP A 22 -17.32 -5.86 -10.89
C ASP A 22 -16.62 -4.48 -10.95
N LEU A 23 -15.35 -4.44 -10.58
CA LEU A 23 -14.57 -3.20 -10.56
C LEU A 23 -14.41 -2.62 -11.98
N LYS A 24 -14.23 -3.48 -12.97
CA LYS A 24 -14.11 -3.07 -14.38
C LYS A 24 -15.37 -2.39 -14.87
N GLY A 25 -16.54 -2.96 -14.55
CA GLY A 25 -17.84 -2.38 -14.89
C GLY A 25 -18.12 -1.05 -14.19
N MET A 26 -17.53 -0.79 -13.03
CA MET A 26 -17.60 0.52 -12.35
C MET A 26 -16.80 1.60 -13.09
N GLY A 27 -15.80 1.23 -13.86
CA GLY A 27 -14.88 2.15 -14.55
C GLY A 27 -13.74 2.66 -13.68
N HIS A 28 -12.54 2.68 -14.25
CA HIS A 28 -11.32 3.12 -13.56
C HIS A 28 -11.45 4.56 -13.05
N ASN A 29 -11.10 4.78 -11.79
CA ASN A 29 -11.16 6.07 -11.09
C ASN A 29 -12.55 6.76 -11.10
N SER A 30 -13.63 6.01 -11.35
CA SER A 30 -14.99 6.49 -11.06
C SER A 30 -15.20 6.65 -9.55
N ALA A 31 -16.19 7.46 -9.15
CA ALA A 31 -16.54 7.59 -7.74
C ALA A 31 -16.94 6.26 -7.09
N ALA A 32 -17.68 5.42 -7.80
CA ALA A 32 -18.07 4.08 -7.33
C ALA A 32 -16.87 3.18 -7.07
N TYR A 33 -15.90 3.15 -7.99
CA TYR A 33 -14.65 2.39 -7.83
C TYR A 33 -13.82 2.92 -6.67
N ILE A 34 -13.57 4.24 -6.63
CA ILE A 34 -12.77 4.86 -5.56
C ILE A 34 -13.41 4.62 -4.20
N HIS A 35 -14.73 4.76 -4.08
CA HIS A 35 -15.44 4.47 -2.84
C HIS A 35 -15.18 3.04 -2.35
N ARG A 36 -15.22 2.01 -3.24
CA ARG A 36 -14.91 0.63 -2.86
C ARG A 36 -13.47 0.47 -2.40
N LEU A 37 -12.52 1.11 -3.10
CA LEU A 37 -11.11 1.10 -2.69
C LEU A 37 -10.94 1.70 -1.30
N VAL A 38 -11.49 2.90 -1.07
CA VAL A 38 -11.36 3.63 0.20
C VAL A 38 -11.95 2.86 1.37
N GLU A 39 -13.16 2.31 1.19
CA GLU A 39 -13.81 1.52 2.24
C GLU A 39 -13.05 0.21 2.55
N THR A 40 -12.44 -0.39 1.53
CA THR A 40 -11.56 -1.55 1.69
C THR A 40 -10.28 -1.18 2.43
N MET A 41 -9.60 -0.11 2.02
CA MET A 41 -8.40 0.40 2.67
C MET A 41 -8.68 0.75 4.14
N ARG A 42 -9.78 1.44 4.44
CA ARG A 42 -10.20 1.83 5.78
C ARG A 42 -10.24 0.62 6.73
N ARG A 43 -10.84 -0.49 6.30
CA ARG A 43 -10.95 -1.72 7.10
C ARG A 43 -9.63 -2.45 7.25
N ALA A 44 -8.86 -2.56 6.16
CA ALA A 44 -7.56 -3.20 6.20
C ALA A 44 -6.58 -2.46 7.12
N TYR A 45 -6.55 -1.12 7.06
CA TYR A 45 -5.68 -0.34 7.94
C TYR A 45 -6.15 -0.31 9.41
N ALA A 46 -7.45 -0.43 9.67
CA ALA A 46 -7.94 -0.68 11.02
C ALA A 46 -7.40 -2.01 11.57
N ASP A 47 -7.48 -3.09 10.80
CA ASP A 47 -6.91 -4.38 11.17
C ASP A 47 -5.38 -4.31 11.37
N ARG A 48 -4.68 -3.60 10.49
CA ARG A 48 -3.23 -3.37 10.59
C ARG A 48 -2.84 -2.79 11.95
N SER A 49 -3.60 -1.83 12.41
CA SER A 49 -3.30 -1.08 13.64
C SER A 49 -3.24 -1.98 14.87
N LEU A 50 -4.02 -3.06 14.90
CA LEU A 50 -4.15 -3.93 16.06
C LEU A 50 -3.40 -5.26 15.92
N TYR A 51 -3.42 -5.87 14.73
CA TYR A 51 -3.05 -7.28 14.58
C TYR A 51 -1.66 -7.49 14.00
N LEU A 52 -1.04 -6.50 13.37
CA LEU A 52 0.23 -6.71 12.69
C LEU A 52 1.44 -6.24 13.50
N GLY A 53 2.50 -7.01 13.40
CA GLY A 53 3.77 -6.83 14.06
C GLY A 53 4.72 -7.97 13.71
N ASP A 54 5.78 -8.13 14.52
CA ASP A 54 6.73 -9.22 14.34
C ASP A 54 6.13 -10.55 14.85
N PRO A 55 5.95 -11.56 13.96
CA PRO A 55 5.35 -12.85 14.32
C PRO A 55 6.17 -13.67 15.32
N ASP A 56 7.46 -13.38 15.50
CA ASP A 56 8.29 -14.04 16.50
C ASP A 56 7.98 -13.52 17.92
N PHE A 57 7.30 -12.37 18.03
CA PHE A 57 6.98 -11.70 19.30
C PHE A 57 5.47 -11.55 19.57
N PHE A 58 4.65 -11.67 18.53
CA PHE A 58 3.21 -11.51 18.63
C PHE A 58 2.48 -12.49 17.69
N PRO A 59 1.42 -13.16 18.15
CA PRO A 59 0.67 -14.11 17.32
C PRO A 59 -0.14 -13.37 16.25
N VAL A 60 0.51 -13.02 15.12
CA VAL A 60 -0.13 -12.35 13.99
C VAL A 60 -1.13 -13.29 13.31
N PRO A 61 -2.43 -12.96 13.25
CA PRO A 61 -3.46 -13.85 12.73
C PRO A 61 -3.53 -13.83 11.19
N VAL A 62 -2.41 -14.13 10.49
CA VAL A 62 -2.29 -14.03 9.03
C VAL A 62 -3.37 -14.81 8.32
N ALA A 63 -3.57 -16.09 8.68
CA ALA A 63 -4.56 -16.94 8.01
C ALA A 63 -5.98 -16.37 8.10
N GLN A 64 -6.33 -15.75 9.22
CA GLN A 64 -7.65 -15.15 9.42
C GLN A 64 -7.80 -13.84 8.62
N LEU A 65 -6.75 -13.00 8.58
CA LEU A 65 -6.78 -11.73 7.86
C LEU A 65 -6.92 -11.92 6.34
N ILE A 66 -6.33 -12.99 5.79
CA ILE A 66 -6.41 -13.30 4.34
C ILE A 66 -7.54 -14.27 4.00
N ASP A 67 -8.38 -14.66 4.97
CA ASP A 67 -9.51 -15.57 4.75
C ASP A 67 -10.61 -14.91 3.90
N LYS A 68 -11.10 -15.61 2.89
CA LYS A 68 -12.13 -15.10 1.98
C LYS A 68 -13.50 -14.93 2.66
N GLY A 69 -13.82 -15.75 3.65
CA GLY A 69 -15.04 -15.62 4.46
C GLY A 69 -14.99 -14.34 5.31
N TYR A 70 -13.83 -14.06 5.91
CA TYR A 70 -13.59 -12.81 6.62
C TYR A 70 -13.70 -11.59 5.69
N ALA A 71 -13.06 -11.64 4.54
CA ALA A 71 -13.16 -10.58 3.53
C ALA A 71 -14.60 -10.35 3.06
N ALA A 72 -15.37 -11.43 2.83
CA ALA A 72 -16.78 -11.32 2.49
C ALA A 72 -17.62 -10.67 3.59
N ASN A 73 -17.31 -10.92 4.86
CA ASN A 73 -17.98 -10.28 5.98
C ASN A 73 -17.64 -8.77 6.07
N LEU A 74 -16.39 -8.38 5.86
CA LEU A 74 -16.01 -6.97 5.77
C LEU A 74 -16.71 -6.26 4.60
N ARG A 75 -16.79 -6.92 3.43
CA ARG A 75 -17.48 -6.40 2.24
C ARG A 75 -18.96 -6.13 2.50
N LYS A 76 -19.67 -7.00 3.21
CA LYS A 76 -21.10 -6.81 3.57
C LYS A 76 -21.36 -5.56 4.42
N GLN A 77 -20.36 -5.08 5.15
CA GLN A 77 -20.47 -3.87 5.98
C GLN A 77 -20.30 -2.57 5.18
N ILE A 78 -19.89 -2.65 3.91
CA ILE A 78 -19.66 -1.50 3.06
C ILE A 78 -20.98 -1.09 2.42
N ASN A 79 -21.48 0.10 2.80
CA ASN A 79 -22.63 0.69 2.14
C ASN A 79 -22.21 1.18 0.74
N PRO A 80 -22.96 0.85 -0.34
CA PRO A 80 -22.58 1.25 -1.70
C PRO A 80 -22.70 2.75 -2.00
N GLU A 81 -23.44 3.50 -1.22
CA GLU A 81 -23.84 4.89 -1.50
C GLU A 81 -23.29 5.90 -0.50
N THR A 82 -22.86 5.46 0.68
CA THR A 82 -22.41 6.35 1.75
C THR A 82 -21.11 5.86 2.37
N SER A 83 -20.20 6.79 2.65
CA SER A 83 -18.93 6.48 3.31
C SER A 83 -19.13 6.09 4.77
N SER A 84 -18.29 5.18 5.26
CA SER A 84 -18.15 4.93 6.69
C SER A 84 -17.30 6.04 7.33
N ARG A 85 -17.56 6.33 8.61
CA ARG A 85 -16.63 7.15 9.40
C ARG A 85 -15.56 6.26 10.00
N SER A 86 -14.28 6.61 9.86
CA SER A 86 -13.18 5.81 10.42
C SER A 86 -13.28 5.59 11.93
N ALA A 87 -13.87 6.55 12.66
CA ALA A 87 -14.11 6.42 14.10
C ALA A 87 -15.07 5.27 14.47
N ASP A 88 -15.94 4.88 13.54
CA ASP A 88 -16.94 3.83 13.74
C ASP A 88 -16.43 2.45 13.25
N ILE A 89 -15.26 2.41 12.56
CA ILE A 89 -14.67 1.18 12.07
C ILE A 89 -13.66 0.64 13.07
N GLN A 90 -13.91 -0.57 13.55
CA GLN A 90 -13.02 -1.30 14.44
C GLN A 90 -12.33 -2.45 13.71
N PRO A 91 -11.14 -2.91 14.18
CA PRO A 91 -10.53 -4.14 13.71
C PRO A 91 -11.50 -5.32 13.81
N GLY A 92 -11.66 -6.07 12.69
CA GLY A 92 -12.82 -6.93 12.52
C GLY A 92 -12.74 -8.33 13.14
N LEU A 93 -11.56 -8.79 13.63
CA LEU A 93 -11.42 -10.15 14.21
C LEU A 93 -11.78 -10.24 15.69
N ARG A 94 -11.73 -9.13 16.42
CA ARG A 94 -12.08 -9.06 17.86
C ARG A 94 -12.69 -7.71 18.18
N GLU A 95 -13.70 -7.70 19.05
CA GLU A 95 -14.15 -6.46 19.68
C GLU A 95 -13.04 -5.91 20.57
N VAL A 96 -12.71 -4.64 20.42
CA VAL A 96 -11.67 -3.96 21.19
C VAL A 96 -12.25 -2.72 21.82
N ASP A 97 -12.32 -2.74 23.14
CA ASP A 97 -12.73 -1.61 23.97
C ASP A 97 -11.55 -0.63 24.15
N ARG A 98 -11.21 0.16 23.13
CA ARG A 98 -10.21 1.23 23.28
C ARG A 98 -10.54 2.43 22.40
N PRO A 99 -10.59 3.65 22.96
CA PRO A 99 -10.62 4.87 22.19
C PRO A 99 -9.31 5.05 21.44
N VAL A 100 -9.38 5.25 20.13
CA VAL A 100 -8.25 5.66 19.30
C VAL A 100 -8.18 7.18 19.31
N GLU A 101 -7.08 7.76 19.79
CA GLU A 101 -6.91 9.21 19.75
C GLU A 101 -6.72 9.70 18.30
N ARG A 102 -7.25 10.90 18.04
CA ARG A 102 -7.18 11.51 16.70
C ARG A 102 -5.73 11.87 16.36
N SER A 103 -5.25 11.35 15.24
CA SER A 103 -3.96 11.67 14.66
C SER A 103 -3.95 13.10 14.08
N GLN A 104 -2.91 13.88 14.39
CA GLN A 104 -2.57 15.08 13.61
C GLN A 104 -1.67 14.66 12.45
N GLN A 105 -1.94 15.21 11.27
CA GLN A 105 -1.27 14.88 10.03
C GLN A 105 0.17 15.39 10.03
N GLN A 106 1.12 14.52 9.71
CA GLN A 106 2.48 14.90 9.30
C GLN A 106 2.71 14.54 7.82
N PRO A 107 3.50 15.31 7.06
CA PRO A 107 3.79 14.99 5.67
C PRO A 107 4.57 13.67 5.58
N GLU A 108 4.16 12.81 4.65
CA GLU A 108 4.84 11.54 4.38
C GLU A 108 6.24 11.76 3.81
N SER A 109 7.21 10.97 4.28
CA SER A 109 8.53 10.88 3.67
C SER A 109 8.47 10.03 2.40
N THR A 110 9.16 10.47 1.34
CA THR A 110 9.16 9.82 0.02
C THR A 110 10.38 8.94 -0.24
N GLU A 111 11.17 8.61 0.77
CA GLU A 111 12.59 8.26 0.59
C GLU A 111 12.94 6.76 0.61
N THR A 112 11.97 5.89 0.57
CA THR A 112 12.16 4.46 0.24
C THR A 112 12.56 4.33 -1.23
N THR A 113 13.28 3.27 -1.58
CA THR A 113 13.64 2.95 -2.96
C THR A 113 13.09 1.60 -3.35
N HIS A 114 12.64 1.50 -4.61
CA HIS A 114 12.23 0.24 -5.21
C HIS A 114 12.91 0.05 -6.56
N PHE A 115 13.30 -1.20 -6.87
CA PHE A 115 13.68 -1.61 -8.21
C PHE A 115 13.15 -3.01 -8.53
N SER A 116 12.88 -3.25 -9.81
CA SER A 116 12.55 -4.56 -10.35
C SER A 116 13.56 -4.94 -11.42
N THR A 117 13.96 -6.21 -11.46
CA THR A 117 14.82 -6.75 -12.52
C THR A 117 14.24 -8.06 -13.04
N TRP A 118 14.48 -8.32 -14.33
CA TRP A 118 14.04 -9.54 -14.98
C TRP A 118 15.09 -9.94 -16.03
N ASP A 119 15.66 -11.11 -15.89
CA ASP A 119 16.71 -11.57 -16.80
C ASP A 119 16.18 -12.47 -17.93
N ARG A 120 17.05 -12.80 -18.86
CA ARG A 120 16.73 -13.66 -20.01
C ARG A 120 16.43 -15.11 -19.66
N TRP A 121 16.78 -15.57 -18.47
CA TRP A 121 16.51 -16.92 -17.98
C TRP A 121 15.20 -17.02 -17.20
N GLY A 122 14.50 -15.89 -17.04
CA GLY A 122 13.23 -15.82 -16.31
C GLY A 122 13.39 -15.56 -14.81
N ASN A 123 14.58 -15.27 -14.31
CA ASN A 123 14.75 -14.84 -12.93
C ASN A 123 14.19 -13.43 -12.74
N VAL A 124 13.40 -13.26 -11.68
CA VAL A 124 12.72 -11.99 -11.38
C VAL A 124 13.05 -11.55 -9.97
N VAL A 125 13.38 -10.27 -9.82
CA VAL A 125 13.57 -9.64 -8.51
C VAL A 125 12.65 -8.42 -8.40
N SER A 126 11.97 -8.30 -7.29
CA SER A 126 11.23 -7.13 -6.85
C SER A 126 11.75 -6.74 -5.47
N ASN A 127 12.44 -5.62 -5.36
CA ASN A 127 13.15 -5.25 -4.14
C ASN A 127 12.80 -3.83 -3.69
N THR A 128 12.38 -3.73 -2.43
CA THR A 128 12.15 -2.46 -1.75
C THR A 128 13.07 -2.37 -0.54
N TYR A 129 13.82 -1.27 -0.40
CA TYR A 129 14.67 -1.01 0.75
C TYR A 129 14.62 0.47 1.15
N THR A 130 14.95 0.76 2.40
CA THR A 130 14.70 2.08 2.96
C THR A 130 15.64 2.39 4.13
N LEU A 131 15.79 3.66 4.42
CA LEU A 131 16.32 4.19 5.68
C LEU A 131 15.20 4.73 6.58
N ASN A 132 13.94 4.52 6.21
CA ASN A 132 12.71 5.12 6.69
C ASN A 132 12.57 6.57 6.20
N PHE A 133 13.19 7.59 6.79
CA PHE A 133 13.14 8.97 6.28
C PHE A 133 14.30 9.27 5.30
N SER A 134 14.26 10.43 4.62
CA SER A 134 15.15 10.83 3.53
C SER A 134 16.63 10.62 3.80
N TYR A 135 17.08 10.93 5.00
CA TYR A 135 18.45 10.74 5.45
C TYR A 135 18.53 9.82 6.68
N GLY A 136 17.52 8.98 6.87
CA GLY A 136 17.38 8.13 8.03
C GLY A 136 17.43 8.93 9.32
N SER A 137 18.36 8.58 10.22
CA SER A 137 18.61 9.33 11.45
C SER A 137 19.45 10.62 11.26
N GLY A 138 19.91 10.92 10.05
CA GLY A 138 20.87 11.99 9.77
C GLY A 138 22.30 11.70 10.23
N ILE A 139 22.56 10.53 10.79
CA ILE A 139 23.88 10.11 11.28
C ILE A 139 24.62 9.39 10.16
N SER A 140 25.81 9.85 9.80
CA SER A 140 26.72 9.18 8.88
C SER A 140 27.81 8.40 9.63
N VAL A 141 28.14 7.21 9.13
CA VAL A 141 29.29 6.43 9.59
C VAL A 141 30.51 6.85 8.81
N ALA A 142 31.29 7.78 9.36
CA ALA A 142 32.38 8.46 8.66
C ALA A 142 33.44 7.51 8.05
N SER A 143 33.74 6.38 8.70
CA SER A 143 34.71 5.39 8.24
C SER A 143 34.18 4.48 7.11
N ALA A 144 32.86 4.43 6.88
CA ALA A 144 32.23 3.52 5.94
C ALA A 144 31.39 4.24 4.85
N GLY A 145 31.11 5.54 5.03
CA GLY A 145 30.47 6.38 4.01
C GLY A 145 28.98 6.11 3.79
N PHE A 146 28.25 5.61 4.80
CA PHE A 146 26.80 5.40 4.70
C PHE A 146 26.04 6.07 5.85
N LEU A 147 24.73 6.27 5.65
CA LEU A 147 23.81 6.82 6.64
C LEU A 147 23.16 5.71 7.46
N LEU A 148 22.89 5.97 8.73
CA LEU A 148 22.11 5.10 9.58
C LEU A 148 20.60 5.38 9.37
N ASN A 149 19.80 4.31 9.39
CA ASN A 149 18.34 4.42 9.32
C ASN A 149 17.74 5.02 10.60
N ASN A 150 16.45 5.35 10.53
CA ASN A 150 15.61 5.68 11.69
C ASN A 150 14.37 4.79 11.79
N GLU A 151 14.50 3.50 11.44
CA GLU A 151 13.41 2.51 11.41
C GLU A 151 12.75 2.29 12.77
N MET A 152 13.32 2.77 13.85
CA MET A 152 12.68 2.72 15.18
C MET A 152 11.36 3.48 15.23
N ASP A 153 11.13 4.45 14.32
CA ASP A 153 9.86 5.16 14.19
C ASP A 153 8.73 4.28 13.66
N ASP A 154 9.05 3.21 12.95
CA ASP A 154 8.05 2.24 12.48
C ASP A 154 7.42 1.40 13.61
N PHE A 155 8.02 1.37 14.78
CA PHE A 155 7.39 0.82 15.97
C PHE A 155 6.26 1.71 16.50
N SER A 156 5.31 1.07 17.19
CA SER A 156 4.34 1.78 18.04
C SER A 156 5.03 2.17 19.35
N SER A 157 5.75 3.29 19.35
CA SER A 157 6.43 3.80 20.55
C SER A 157 5.43 4.13 21.67
N LYS A 158 4.21 4.52 21.32
CA LYS A 158 3.07 4.66 22.22
C LYS A 158 1.82 4.04 21.56
N PRO A 159 1.37 2.86 21.99
CA PRO A 159 0.19 2.20 21.43
C PRO A 159 -1.05 3.11 21.42
N GLY A 160 -1.75 3.19 20.27
CA GLY A 160 -2.88 4.06 20.05
C GLY A 160 -2.52 5.47 19.54
N PHE A 161 -1.24 5.81 19.46
CA PHE A 161 -0.77 7.08 18.90
C PHE A 161 -0.12 6.88 17.51
N PRO A 162 -0.16 7.90 16.65
CA PRO A 162 0.45 7.82 15.33
C PRO A 162 1.99 7.87 15.40
N ASN A 163 2.64 7.17 14.45
CA ASN A 163 4.07 7.33 14.16
C ASN A 163 4.32 8.50 13.20
N GLY A 164 5.55 8.65 12.69
CA GLY A 164 5.94 9.70 11.74
C GLY A 164 5.17 9.68 10.41
N TYR A 165 4.54 8.56 10.06
CA TYR A 165 3.66 8.44 8.88
C TYR A 165 2.17 8.62 9.21
N GLY A 166 1.84 8.99 10.42
CA GLY A 166 0.44 9.08 10.87
C GLY A 166 -0.24 7.71 11.07
N LEU A 167 0.50 6.60 10.98
CA LEU A 167 -0.03 5.27 11.22
C LEU A 167 -0.22 5.02 12.72
N VAL A 168 -1.43 4.66 13.10
CA VAL A 168 -1.73 4.23 14.46
C VAL A 168 -1.38 2.75 14.58
N GLY A 169 -0.64 2.39 15.63
CA GLY A 169 -0.27 1.01 15.91
C GLY A 169 -0.60 0.59 17.34
N GLY A 170 -0.79 -0.71 17.53
CA GLY A 170 -1.10 -1.34 18.81
C GLY A 170 0.12 -1.97 19.50
N ILE A 171 -0.16 -2.73 20.56
CA ILE A 171 0.85 -3.48 21.34
C ILE A 171 1.58 -4.52 20.46
N ALA A 172 0.92 -5.05 19.43
CA ALA A 172 1.52 -6.00 18.49
C ALA A 172 2.83 -5.48 17.89
N ASN A 173 2.91 -4.18 17.63
CA ASN A 173 4.10 -3.50 17.11
C ASN A 173 4.84 -2.66 18.15
N GLY A 174 4.65 -2.91 19.44
CA GLY A 174 5.39 -2.24 20.52
C GLY A 174 6.88 -2.63 20.53
N ILE A 175 7.75 -1.69 20.96
CA ILE A 175 9.20 -1.89 21.02
C ILE A 175 9.57 -2.99 22.03
N GLN A 176 10.42 -3.93 21.60
CA GLN A 176 11.02 -4.96 22.47
C GLN A 176 12.44 -5.28 21.98
N PRO A 177 13.36 -5.71 22.85
CA PRO A 177 14.69 -6.14 22.45
C PRO A 177 14.65 -7.27 21.40
N GLY A 178 15.37 -7.12 20.30
CA GLY A 178 15.45 -8.12 19.22
C GLY A 178 14.25 -8.17 18.28
N LYS A 179 13.20 -7.41 18.53
CA LYS A 179 12.00 -7.34 17.70
C LYS A 179 12.21 -6.47 16.45
N ARG A 180 11.63 -6.89 15.34
CA ARG A 180 11.64 -6.14 14.08
C ARG A 180 10.40 -5.21 14.00
N PRO A 181 10.53 -3.98 13.47
CA PRO A 181 9.40 -3.09 13.31
C PRO A 181 8.44 -3.55 12.21
N LEU A 182 7.19 -3.11 12.29
CA LEU A 182 6.16 -3.34 11.28
C LEU A 182 6.40 -2.43 10.07
N SER A 183 6.82 -3.01 8.96
CA SER A 183 7.01 -2.29 7.69
C SER A 183 5.73 -2.23 6.84
N SER A 184 5.68 -1.28 5.89
CA SER A 184 4.69 -1.20 4.81
C SER A 184 5.25 -1.60 3.45
N MET A 185 6.51 -2.00 3.34
CA MET A 185 7.12 -2.41 2.08
C MET A 185 6.38 -3.59 1.46
N THR A 186 6.08 -3.49 0.16
CA THR A 186 5.24 -4.44 -0.58
C THR A 186 5.86 -4.81 -1.93
N PRO A 187 7.13 -5.26 -1.98
CA PRO A 187 7.66 -5.81 -3.21
C PRO A 187 6.83 -7.04 -3.62
N THR A 188 6.39 -7.06 -4.88
CA THR A 188 5.41 -8.04 -5.36
C THR A 188 5.83 -8.62 -6.71
N ILE A 189 5.70 -9.93 -6.85
CA ILE A 189 5.78 -10.66 -8.12
C ILE A 189 4.46 -11.37 -8.29
N VAL A 190 3.82 -11.19 -9.46
CA VAL A 190 2.58 -11.86 -9.83
C VAL A 190 2.90 -12.94 -10.84
N PHE A 191 2.27 -14.10 -10.67
CA PHE A 191 2.33 -15.22 -11.59
C PHE A 191 0.99 -15.36 -12.32
N ASN A 192 1.03 -15.81 -13.57
CA ASN A 192 -0.17 -16.17 -14.33
C ASN A 192 -0.70 -17.56 -13.90
N ALA A 193 -1.74 -18.05 -14.56
CA ALA A 193 -2.36 -19.35 -14.25
C ALA A 193 -1.43 -20.55 -14.59
N GLU A 194 -0.41 -20.33 -15.41
CA GLU A 194 0.62 -21.30 -15.80
C GLU A 194 1.84 -21.28 -14.89
N ASP A 195 1.76 -20.58 -13.73
CA ASP A 195 2.88 -20.37 -12.80
C ASP A 195 4.10 -19.63 -13.40
N GLU A 196 3.89 -18.84 -14.45
CA GLU A 196 4.93 -17.99 -15.00
C GLU A 196 4.87 -16.56 -14.44
N PRO A 197 6.00 -15.94 -14.10
CA PRO A 197 6.01 -14.54 -13.68
C PRO A 197 5.43 -13.64 -14.79
N MET A 198 4.47 -12.79 -14.43
CA MET A 198 3.84 -11.83 -15.35
C MET A 198 4.10 -10.37 -14.99
N LEU A 199 4.26 -10.06 -13.72
CA LEU A 199 4.47 -8.68 -13.25
C LEU A 199 5.41 -8.66 -12.04
N ALA A 200 6.44 -7.81 -12.09
CA ALA A 200 7.23 -7.42 -10.93
C ALA A 200 6.98 -5.95 -10.65
N THR A 201 6.62 -5.59 -9.42
CA THR A 201 6.28 -4.21 -9.05
C THR A 201 6.51 -3.93 -7.58
N GLY A 202 6.65 -2.66 -7.26
CA GLY A 202 6.71 -2.11 -5.92
C GLY A 202 6.95 -0.60 -5.99
N SER A 203 6.98 0.06 -4.85
CA SER A 203 7.06 1.51 -4.78
C SER A 203 7.70 1.96 -3.47
N PRO A 204 8.37 3.12 -3.41
CA PRO A 204 8.52 3.91 -2.19
C PRO A 204 7.17 4.55 -1.81
N GLY A 205 7.07 5.15 -0.60
CA GLY A 205 5.91 5.94 -0.20
C GLY A 205 5.40 5.71 1.22
N GLY A 206 6.23 5.17 2.12
CA GLY A 206 5.81 4.96 3.52
C GLY A 206 4.53 4.15 3.62
N SER A 207 3.52 4.67 4.30
CA SER A 207 2.21 4.01 4.47
C SER A 207 1.47 3.78 3.15
N THR A 208 1.71 4.61 2.13
CA THR A 208 1.02 4.52 0.82
C THR A 208 1.51 3.38 -0.06
N ILE A 209 2.67 2.77 0.25
CA ILE A 209 3.26 1.69 -0.58
C ILE A 209 2.26 0.58 -0.88
N ILE A 210 1.52 0.13 0.13
CA ILE A 210 0.58 -1.00 0.00
C ILE A 210 -0.54 -0.67 -1.00
N THR A 211 -1.11 0.52 -0.89
CA THR A 211 -2.23 0.98 -1.73
C THR A 211 -1.79 1.32 -3.15
N ILE A 212 -0.54 1.78 -3.33
CA ILE A 212 0.06 1.99 -4.64
C ILE A 212 0.22 0.65 -5.37
N VAL A 213 0.82 -0.34 -4.70
CA VAL A 213 1.00 -1.68 -5.30
C VAL A 213 -0.34 -2.32 -5.62
N MET A 214 -1.35 -2.21 -4.73
CA MET A 214 -2.71 -2.69 -5.01
C MET A 214 -3.28 -2.06 -6.28
N GLN A 215 -3.19 -0.74 -6.44
CA GLN A 215 -3.68 -0.05 -7.63
C GLN A 215 -2.89 -0.42 -8.88
N MET A 216 -1.57 -0.63 -8.78
CA MET A 216 -0.78 -1.16 -9.91
C MET A 216 -1.28 -2.53 -10.37
N LEU A 217 -1.58 -3.45 -9.44
CA LEU A 217 -2.14 -4.76 -9.78
C LEU A 217 -3.52 -4.63 -10.44
N LEU A 218 -4.42 -3.84 -9.85
CA LEU A 218 -5.76 -3.62 -10.40
C LEU A 218 -5.71 -2.98 -11.79
N ASN A 219 -4.83 -1.99 -12.00
CA ASN A 219 -4.68 -1.33 -13.29
C ASN A 219 -4.26 -2.30 -14.39
N VAL A 220 -3.30 -3.20 -14.10
CA VAL A 220 -2.79 -4.17 -15.08
C VAL A 220 -3.76 -5.34 -15.27
N ILE A 221 -4.27 -5.92 -14.16
CA ILE A 221 -5.00 -7.19 -14.19
C ILE A 221 -6.50 -6.97 -14.43
N GLU A 222 -7.10 -5.98 -13.77
CA GLU A 222 -8.55 -5.75 -13.83
C GLU A 222 -8.94 -4.80 -14.96
N PHE A 223 -8.11 -3.77 -15.21
CA PHE A 223 -8.39 -2.76 -16.23
C PHE A 223 -7.61 -2.95 -17.54
N ASP A 224 -6.83 -4.03 -17.68
CA ASP A 224 -6.05 -4.36 -18.89
C ASP A 224 -5.12 -3.21 -19.36
N MET A 225 -4.65 -2.38 -18.44
CA MET A 225 -3.74 -1.29 -18.78
C MET A 225 -2.36 -1.83 -19.10
N ASN A 226 -1.70 -1.30 -20.12
CA ASN A 226 -0.28 -1.53 -20.27
C ASN A 226 0.50 -0.92 -19.10
N ILE A 227 1.73 -1.38 -18.88
CA ILE A 227 2.49 -1.00 -17.68
C ILE A 227 2.79 0.50 -17.62
N ALA A 228 2.88 1.21 -18.75
CA ALA A 228 3.10 2.65 -18.78
C ALA A 228 1.83 3.42 -18.39
N GLU A 229 0.67 2.99 -18.86
CA GLU A 229 -0.64 3.53 -18.46
C GLU A 229 -0.89 3.29 -16.98
N ALA A 230 -0.71 2.04 -16.51
CA ALA A 230 -0.87 1.68 -15.11
C ALA A 230 0.02 2.52 -14.18
N THR A 231 1.26 2.79 -14.60
CA THR A 231 2.21 3.60 -13.84
C THR A 231 1.79 5.07 -13.76
N ARG A 232 1.23 5.63 -14.85
CA ARG A 232 0.84 7.05 -14.94
C ARG A 232 -0.52 7.35 -14.32
N ALA A 233 -1.38 6.36 -14.19
CA ALA A 233 -2.73 6.53 -13.67
C ALA A 233 -2.73 7.26 -12.33
N PRO A 234 -3.64 8.24 -12.12
CA PRO A 234 -3.78 8.94 -10.84
C PRO A 234 -4.08 7.97 -9.71
N ARG A 235 -3.39 8.14 -8.60
CA ARG A 235 -3.50 7.29 -7.41
C ARG A 235 -4.30 7.95 -6.31
N ILE A 236 -4.91 7.11 -5.50
CA ILE A 236 -5.58 7.50 -4.26
C ILE A 236 -5.01 6.70 -3.08
N HIS A 237 -5.16 7.23 -1.87
CA HIS A 237 -4.78 6.54 -0.66
C HIS A 237 -5.74 6.87 0.49
N HIS A 238 -5.97 5.89 1.34
CA HIS A 238 -6.63 6.04 2.63
C HIS A 238 -6.00 5.06 3.63
N GLN A 239 -5.79 5.48 4.87
CA GLN A 239 -5.11 4.66 5.87
C GLN A 239 -5.86 4.54 7.20
N TRP A 240 -7.22 4.56 7.13
CA TRP A 240 -8.13 4.57 8.27
C TRP A 240 -8.08 5.89 9.03
N LEU A 241 -6.97 6.24 9.64
CA LEU A 241 -6.73 7.51 10.32
C LEU A 241 -5.46 8.16 9.77
N PRO A 242 -5.48 9.48 9.49
CA PRO A 242 -6.65 10.37 9.52
C PRO A 242 -7.72 9.98 8.48
N ASP A 243 -9.00 10.30 8.78
CA ASP A 243 -10.15 9.92 7.96
C ASP A 243 -10.32 10.84 6.75
N ASN A 244 -9.40 10.73 5.79
CA ASN A 244 -9.48 11.48 4.54
C ASN A 244 -8.87 10.69 3.38
N ILE A 245 -9.31 11.02 2.16
CA ILE A 245 -8.75 10.49 0.92
C ILE A 245 -7.62 11.40 0.48
N TYR A 246 -6.41 10.83 0.36
CA TYR A 246 -5.32 11.45 -0.37
C TYR A 246 -5.45 11.08 -1.84
N TYR A 247 -5.29 12.03 -2.76
CA TYR A 247 -5.42 11.78 -4.18
C TYR A 247 -4.45 12.64 -5.00
N GLU A 248 -4.11 12.15 -6.18
CA GLU A 248 -3.22 12.85 -7.09
C GLU A 248 -4.00 13.76 -8.08
N PRO A 249 -3.33 14.77 -8.65
CA PRO A 249 -3.88 15.50 -9.80
C PRO A 249 -4.27 14.56 -10.94
N GLY A 250 -5.36 14.88 -11.63
CA GLY A 250 -5.90 14.06 -12.72
C GLY A 250 -7.12 13.23 -12.34
N LEU A 251 -7.50 13.20 -11.05
CA LEU A 251 -8.81 12.69 -10.68
C LEU A 251 -9.90 13.67 -11.14
N SER A 252 -10.96 13.13 -11.77
CA SER A 252 -12.09 13.93 -12.32
C SER A 252 -12.79 14.74 -11.22
N GLU A 253 -13.14 16.00 -11.53
CA GLU A 253 -13.93 16.84 -10.62
C GLU A 253 -15.31 16.24 -10.34
N ASP A 254 -15.93 15.60 -11.33
CA ASP A 254 -17.20 14.90 -11.15
C ASP A 254 -17.07 13.75 -10.14
N SER A 255 -16.02 12.93 -10.28
CA SER A 255 -15.75 11.86 -9.29
C SER A 255 -15.55 12.43 -7.89
N LYS A 256 -14.81 13.54 -7.78
CA LYS A 256 -14.59 14.21 -6.48
C LYS A 256 -15.87 14.77 -5.88
N ALA A 257 -16.74 15.37 -6.68
CA ALA A 257 -18.03 15.89 -6.24
C ALA A 257 -18.91 14.75 -5.68
N VAL A 258 -19.06 13.66 -6.44
CA VAL A 258 -19.83 12.48 -6.00
C VAL A 258 -19.25 11.87 -4.73
N LEU A 259 -17.92 11.76 -4.59
CA LEU A 259 -17.29 11.25 -3.36
C LEU A 259 -17.59 12.13 -2.15
N ARG A 260 -17.61 13.47 -2.31
CA ARG A 260 -18.02 14.39 -1.23
C ARG A 260 -19.49 14.21 -0.86
N ASP A 261 -20.37 14.05 -1.84
CA ASP A 261 -21.80 13.78 -1.62
C ASP A 261 -22.03 12.44 -0.91
N MET A 262 -21.17 11.43 -1.16
CA MET A 262 -21.17 10.17 -0.41
C MET A 262 -20.64 10.32 1.03
N GLY A 263 -20.12 11.49 1.41
CA GLY A 263 -19.59 11.79 2.74
C GLY A 263 -18.10 11.58 2.93
N HIS A 264 -17.33 11.33 1.85
CA HIS A 264 -15.87 11.27 1.95
C HIS A 264 -15.24 12.64 2.14
N ILE A 265 -14.20 12.69 2.97
CA ILE A 265 -13.35 13.87 3.13
C ILE A 265 -12.16 13.73 2.18
N LEU A 266 -12.02 14.67 1.25
CA LEU A 266 -10.91 14.71 0.31
C LEU A 266 -9.84 15.68 0.79
N ASN A 267 -8.58 15.26 0.77
CA ASN A 267 -7.45 16.11 1.12
C ASN A 267 -6.88 16.77 -0.14
N ASP A 268 -7.22 18.03 -0.37
CA ASP A 268 -6.83 18.80 -1.55
C ASP A 268 -5.34 19.22 -1.54
N SER A 269 -4.60 18.96 -0.46
CA SER A 269 -3.17 19.31 -0.32
C SER A 269 -2.22 18.19 -0.73
N THR A 270 -2.72 17.06 -1.25
CA THR A 270 -1.87 15.92 -1.58
C THR A 270 -1.07 16.14 -2.85
N GLY A 271 0.20 15.75 -2.77
CA GLY A 271 1.11 15.69 -3.89
C GLY A 271 1.08 14.34 -4.61
N ARG A 272 2.23 13.94 -5.14
CA ARG A 272 2.42 12.66 -5.81
C ARG A 272 2.56 11.52 -4.80
N LEU A 273 1.92 10.39 -5.07
CA LEU A 273 1.93 9.20 -4.22
C LEU A 273 2.94 8.18 -4.75
N GLY A 274 4.07 8.05 -4.05
CA GLY A 274 5.13 7.11 -4.34
C GLY A 274 5.78 7.25 -5.73
N ALA A 275 6.40 6.16 -6.20
CA ALA A 275 6.99 6.04 -7.54
C ALA A 275 7.22 4.57 -7.88
N SER A 276 6.28 3.92 -8.57
CA SER A 276 6.39 2.50 -8.90
C SER A 276 7.48 2.23 -9.95
N GLN A 277 8.22 1.13 -9.78
CA GLN A 277 9.19 0.67 -10.77
C GLN A 277 8.80 -0.76 -11.15
N SER A 278 8.29 -0.94 -12.35
CA SER A 278 7.59 -2.17 -12.71
C SER A 278 8.04 -2.76 -14.04
N ILE A 279 8.03 -4.09 -14.11
CA ILE A 279 8.24 -4.85 -15.35
C ILE A 279 7.07 -5.79 -15.52
N HIS A 280 6.44 -5.76 -16.70
CA HIS A 280 5.31 -6.59 -17.06
C HIS A 280 5.64 -7.41 -18.31
N ARG A 281 5.40 -8.73 -18.26
CA ARG A 281 5.43 -9.60 -19.44
C ARG A 281 4.08 -9.47 -20.15
N HIS A 282 4.10 -8.81 -21.29
CA HIS A 282 2.92 -8.66 -22.13
C HIS A 282 2.51 -9.99 -22.78
N ILE A 283 1.27 -10.08 -23.26
CA ILE A 283 0.71 -11.29 -23.91
C ILE A 283 1.52 -11.74 -25.13
N ASP A 284 2.28 -10.85 -25.75
CA ASP A 284 3.21 -11.19 -26.85
C ASP A 284 4.54 -11.81 -26.38
N GLY A 285 4.68 -12.04 -25.06
CA GLY A 285 5.88 -12.59 -24.42
C GLY A 285 6.99 -11.58 -24.16
N ARG A 286 6.87 -10.33 -24.60
CA ARG A 286 7.88 -9.29 -24.40
C ARG A 286 7.80 -8.69 -23.01
N LEU A 287 8.97 -8.29 -22.50
CA LEU A 287 9.07 -7.55 -21.25
C LEU A 287 8.95 -6.05 -21.51
N HIS A 288 8.01 -5.42 -20.83
CA HIS A 288 7.79 -3.97 -20.87
C HIS A 288 8.14 -3.40 -19.50
N GLY A 289 9.10 -2.47 -19.44
CA GLY A 289 9.47 -1.76 -18.23
C GLY A 289 8.88 -0.36 -18.20
N ALA A 290 8.41 0.09 -17.05
CA ALA A 290 7.99 1.46 -16.84
C ALA A 290 8.63 2.04 -15.58
N ALA A 291 9.33 3.16 -15.76
CA ALA A 291 9.82 4.00 -14.67
C ALA A 291 8.80 5.10 -14.38
N ASP A 292 8.53 5.31 -13.12
CA ASP A 292 7.54 6.29 -12.68
C ASP A 292 8.12 7.72 -12.71
N SER A 293 7.49 8.59 -13.48
CA SER A 293 7.89 10.00 -13.61
C SER A 293 7.62 10.84 -12.36
N ARG A 294 6.96 10.28 -11.33
CA ARG A 294 6.74 10.96 -10.06
C ARG A 294 8.04 11.23 -9.31
N ARG A 295 9.08 10.44 -9.59
CA ARG A 295 10.42 10.64 -9.04
C ARG A 295 11.43 10.93 -10.15
N HIS A 296 12.26 11.96 -9.96
CA HIS A 296 13.34 12.28 -10.89
C HIS A 296 14.45 11.20 -10.82
N GLY A 297 15.07 10.90 -11.96
CA GLY A 297 16.17 9.93 -12.04
C GLY A 297 15.75 8.47 -12.10
N ALA A 298 14.45 8.16 -12.10
CA ALA A 298 13.98 6.81 -12.38
C ALA A 298 14.13 6.48 -13.86
N GLY A 299 14.54 5.26 -14.19
CA GLY A 299 14.74 4.80 -15.57
C GLY A 299 14.33 3.34 -15.74
N ALA A 300 13.78 3.01 -16.91
CA ALA A 300 13.63 1.63 -17.37
C ALA A 300 14.68 1.37 -18.45
N VAL A 301 15.49 0.34 -18.25
CA VAL A 301 16.56 -0.02 -19.17
C VAL A 301 16.34 -1.45 -19.64
N ALA A 302 16.32 -1.67 -20.97
CA ALA A 302 16.45 -2.99 -21.56
C ALA A 302 17.93 -3.24 -21.89
N ALA A 303 18.49 -4.35 -21.40
CA ALA A 303 19.80 -4.80 -21.86
C ALA A 303 19.63 -5.45 -23.24
N GLU A 304 20.47 -5.07 -24.18
CA GLU A 304 20.56 -5.77 -25.46
C GLU A 304 21.05 -7.23 -25.22
N SER A 305 20.43 -8.17 -25.91
CA SER A 305 20.97 -9.52 -25.94
C SER A 305 22.36 -9.49 -26.61
N PRO A 306 23.40 -10.06 -25.98
CA PRO A 306 24.73 -10.14 -26.60
C PRO A 306 24.70 -10.96 -27.88
#